data_1fd818bb25a65e3629a75fa558d7d564
#
_entry.id   1fd818bb25a65e3629a75fa558d7d564
#
_cell.length_a   1.000
_cell.length_b   1.000
_cell.length_c   1.000
_cell.angle_alpha   90.00
_cell.angle_beta   90.00
_cell.angle_gamma   90.00
#
_symmetry.space_group_name_H-M   'P 1'
#
loop_
_entity.id
_entity.type
_entity.pdbx_description
1 polymer ?
#
loop_
_entity_poly.entity_id
_entity_poly.type
_entity_poly.pdbx_seq_one_letter_code
_entity_poly.pdbx_strand_id
1 'polypeptide(L)'
;MSKINLNKISHSYNPNDANPTYALNPFSMTWEDGKRYAILGPSGCGKTTMLNIVSGLVRPSSGKILFDDKDVTELKTESRNIAQVFQFPVIYSTMTVYDNLAFPLRCRDFSKEIVDERVNSVAETLNLKSFLNLPARKLTADQKQLISLGRGLVREDVAAVLMDEPLTVIDPDLKFKLRRNLKEINEQYK
;
A
#
# COMPACT_ATOMS: atom_id res chain seq x y z
N MET A 1 -0.17 -9.88 10.07
CA MET A 1 0.61 -9.60 8.84
C MET A 1 1.47 -10.83 8.57
N SER A 2 2.27 -10.83 7.50
CA SER A 2 3.08 -12.00 7.14
C SER A 2 4.57 -11.68 7.15
N LYS A 3 5.41 -12.68 7.43
CA LYS A 3 6.85 -12.63 7.15
C LYS A 3 7.06 -12.65 5.64
N ILE A 4 7.79 -11.67 5.10
CA ILE A 4 8.07 -11.57 3.65
C ILE A 4 9.57 -11.82 3.43
N ASN A 5 9.88 -12.82 2.62
CA ASN A 5 11.25 -13.17 2.26
C ASN A 5 11.47 -12.93 0.76
N LEU A 6 12.40 -12.04 0.45
CA LEU A 6 12.88 -11.73 -0.89
C LEU A 6 14.20 -12.50 -1.10
N ASN A 7 14.20 -13.49 -1.97
CA ASN A 7 15.37 -14.35 -2.19
C ASN A 7 15.95 -14.12 -3.59
N LYS A 8 17.12 -13.49 -3.65
CA LYS A 8 17.88 -13.17 -4.87
C LYS A 8 17.02 -12.48 -5.94
N ILE A 9 16.14 -11.56 -5.51
CA ILE A 9 15.27 -10.80 -6.40
C ILE A 9 16.12 -9.86 -7.25
N SER A 10 15.89 -9.87 -8.56
CA SER A 10 16.39 -8.84 -9.48
C SER A 10 15.34 -8.49 -10.52
N HIS A 11 15.44 -7.30 -11.09
CA HIS A 11 14.55 -6.88 -12.16
C HIS A 11 15.21 -5.93 -13.15
N SER A 12 14.99 -6.22 -14.43
CA SER A 12 15.28 -5.34 -15.56
C SER A 12 14.00 -5.19 -16.38
N TYR A 13 13.68 -3.97 -16.81
CA TYR A 13 12.58 -3.69 -17.73
C TYR A 13 12.91 -4.04 -19.19
N ASN A 14 14.21 -4.27 -19.47
CA ASN A 14 14.72 -4.64 -20.79
C ASN A 14 15.65 -5.89 -20.71
N PRO A 15 15.19 -7.02 -20.15
CA PRO A 15 16.04 -8.18 -19.85
C PRO A 15 16.65 -8.85 -21.09
N ASN A 16 16.09 -8.63 -22.27
CA ASN A 16 16.52 -9.22 -23.54
C ASN A 16 17.51 -8.34 -24.34
N ASP A 17 17.84 -7.14 -23.84
CA ASP A 17 18.82 -6.28 -24.48
C ASP A 17 20.23 -6.88 -24.35
N ALA A 18 21.12 -6.52 -25.29
CA ALA A 18 22.51 -6.94 -25.24
C ALA A 18 23.23 -6.50 -23.94
N ASN A 19 22.79 -5.36 -23.36
CA ASN A 19 23.27 -4.81 -22.08
C ASN A 19 22.04 -4.43 -21.22
N PRO A 20 21.41 -5.36 -20.50
CA PRO A 20 20.22 -5.08 -19.71
C PRO A 20 20.55 -4.13 -18.55
N THR A 21 19.75 -3.07 -18.42
CA THR A 21 19.82 -2.15 -17.28
C THR A 21 18.97 -2.68 -16.14
N TYR A 22 19.57 -2.91 -14.98
CA TYR A 22 18.85 -3.38 -13.81
C TYR A 22 18.24 -2.23 -13.01
N ALA A 23 16.91 -2.23 -12.89
CA ALA A 23 16.21 -1.39 -11.94
C ALA A 23 16.42 -1.88 -10.50
N LEU A 24 16.63 -3.20 -10.33
CA LEU A 24 17.03 -3.84 -9.08
C LEU A 24 18.12 -4.86 -9.37
N ASN A 25 19.32 -4.62 -8.84
CA ASN A 25 20.38 -5.62 -8.81
C ASN A 25 19.98 -6.78 -7.89
N PRO A 26 20.52 -8.00 -8.09
CA PRO A 26 20.20 -9.14 -7.25
C PRO A 26 20.44 -8.86 -5.76
N PHE A 27 19.41 -9.02 -4.94
CA PHE A 27 19.51 -8.87 -3.48
C PHE A 27 18.57 -9.85 -2.76
N SER A 28 18.86 -10.07 -1.49
CA SER A 28 18.00 -10.84 -0.59
C SER A 28 17.71 -10.03 0.66
N MET A 29 16.47 -10.10 1.15
CA MET A 29 16.03 -9.37 2.33
C MET A 29 14.84 -10.09 2.98
N THR A 30 14.76 -10.04 4.29
CA THR A 30 13.62 -10.56 5.05
C THR A 30 12.94 -9.44 5.82
N TRP A 31 11.63 -9.35 5.69
CA TRP A 31 10.78 -8.51 6.51
C TRP A 31 10.02 -9.41 7.48
N GLU A 32 10.32 -9.28 8.76
CA GLU A 32 9.67 -10.08 9.82
C GLU A 32 8.23 -9.63 10.04
N ASP A 33 7.37 -10.56 10.43
CA ASP A 33 5.98 -10.29 10.75
C ASP A 33 5.83 -9.21 11.84
N GLY A 34 4.83 -8.34 11.70
CA GLY A 34 4.53 -7.26 12.63
C GLY A 34 5.60 -6.16 12.71
N LYS A 35 6.67 -6.21 11.89
CA LYS A 35 7.72 -5.19 11.89
C LYS A 35 7.47 -4.11 10.83
N ARG A 36 8.14 -2.97 11.01
CA ARG A 36 8.08 -1.81 10.11
C ARG A 36 9.42 -1.62 9.46
N TYR A 37 9.42 -1.41 8.16
CA TYR A 37 10.62 -1.22 7.37
C TYR A 37 10.49 0.09 6.59
N ALA A 38 11.55 0.89 6.58
CA ALA A 38 11.69 2.06 5.72
C ALA A 38 12.75 1.80 4.67
N ILE A 39 12.37 1.94 3.40
CA ILE A 39 13.26 1.79 2.27
C ILE A 39 13.78 3.17 1.92
N LEU A 40 15.08 3.38 2.12
CA LEU A 40 15.74 4.65 1.86
C LEU A 40 16.64 4.54 0.63
N GLY A 41 16.68 5.61 -0.15
CA GLY A 41 17.54 5.69 -1.31
C GLY A 41 17.17 6.87 -2.21
N PRO A 42 18.07 7.30 -3.11
CA PRO A 42 17.82 8.39 -4.04
C PRO A 42 16.66 8.08 -5.00
N SER A 43 16.16 9.10 -5.69
CA SER A 43 15.17 8.91 -6.75
C SER A 43 15.75 8.00 -7.84
N GLY A 44 14.92 7.08 -8.36
CA GLY A 44 15.34 6.13 -9.40
C GLY A 44 16.13 4.90 -8.92
N CYS A 45 16.39 4.73 -7.63
CA CYS A 45 17.11 3.55 -7.11
C CYS A 45 16.27 2.26 -7.00
N GLY A 46 15.05 2.24 -7.55
CA GLY A 46 14.23 1.03 -7.62
C GLY A 46 13.23 0.82 -6.46
N LYS A 47 13.00 1.80 -5.56
CA LYS A 47 12.05 1.66 -4.44
C LYS A 47 10.65 1.26 -4.90
N THR A 48 10.06 2.02 -5.81
CA THR A 48 8.75 1.74 -6.42
C THR A 48 8.74 0.38 -7.13
N THR A 49 9.80 0.04 -7.86
CA THR A 49 9.94 -1.25 -8.54
C THR A 49 9.90 -2.40 -7.54
N MET A 50 10.61 -2.28 -6.42
CA MET A 50 10.61 -3.30 -5.38
C MET A 50 9.23 -3.46 -4.74
N LEU A 51 8.53 -2.37 -4.41
CA LEU A 51 7.16 -2.42 -3.88
C LEU A 51 6.19 -3.06 -4.88
N ASN A 52 6.31 -2.72 -6.17
CA ASN A 52 5.49 -3.31 -7.23
C ASN A 52 5.77 -4.81 -7.44
N ILE A 53 7.01 -5.25 -7.23
CA ILE A 53 7.37 -6.67 -7.28
C ILE A 53 6.77 -7.42 -6.09
N VAL A 54 6.86 -6.87 -4.88
CA VAL A 54 6.27 -7.49 -3.68
C VAL A 54 4.75 -7.58 -3.79
N SER A 55 4.08 -6.54 -4.29
CA SER A 55 2.62 -6.56 -4.49
C SER A 55 2.16 -7.42 -5.66
N GLY A 56 3.06 -7.82 -6.57
CA GLY A 56 2.74 -8.61 -7.76
C GLY A 56 2.24 -7.80 -8.95
N LEU A 57 2.39 -6.48 -8.92
CA LEU A 57 2.14 -5.61 -10.08
C LEU A 57 3.24 -5.76 -11.14
N VAL A 58 4.45 -6.09 -10.72
CA VAL A 58 5.59 -6.37 -11.59
C VAL A 58 6.13 -7.75 -11.23
N ARG A 59 6.39 -8.58 -12.24
CA ARG A 59 7.06 -9.86 -12.06
C ARG A 59 8.57 -9.63 -12.00
N PRO A 60 9.29 -10.19 -11.02
CA PRO A 60 10.75 -10.08 -10.97
C PRO A 60 11.37 -10.81 -12.17
N SER A 61 12.52 -10.33 -12.66
CA SER A 61 13.29 -11.02 -13.71
C SER A 61 13.96 -12.27 -13.18
N SER A 62 14.32 -12.32 -11.89
CA SER A 62 14.83 -13.51 -11.21
C SER A 62 14.53 -13.47 -9.72
N GLY A 63 14.74 -14.63 -9.06
CA GLY A 63 14.54 -14.80 -7.64
C GLY A 63 13.14 -15.23 -7.25
N LYS A 64 12.87 -15.30 -5.93
CA LYS A 64 11.61 -15.76 -5.36
C LYS A 64 11.14 -14.85 -4.24
N ILE A 65 9.82 -14.71 -4.12
CA ILE A 65 9.13 -14.01 -3.05
C ILE A 65 8.32 -15.01 -2.25
N LEU A 66 8.55 -15.07 -0.95
CA LEU A 66 7.78 -15.95 -0.07
C LEU A 66 7.04 -15.12 0.98
N PHE A 67 5.79 -15.49 1.24
CA PHE A 67 4.98 -15.00 2.36
C PHE A 67 4.72 -16.18 3.30
N ASP A 68 5.22 -16.10 4.54
CA ASP A 68 5.15 -17.20 5.52
C ASP A 68 5.59 -18.54 4.91
N ASP A 69 6.77 -18.52 4.23
CA ASP A 69 7.38 -19.65 3.53
C ASP A 69 6.62 -20.16 2.28
N LYS A 70 5.45 -19.59 1.94
CA LYS A 70 4.73 -19.89 0.71
C LYS A 70 5.26 -19.05 -0.45
N ASP A 71 5.68 -19.69 -1.53
CA ASP A 71 6.11 -19.01 -2.76
C ASP A 71 4.92 -18.30 -3.43
N VAL A 72 4.99 -16.98 -3.53
CA VAL A 72 3.97 -16.12 -4.12
C VAL A 72 4.46 -15.44 -5.41
N THR A 73 5.63 -15.80 -5.90
CA THR A 73 6.30 -15.14 -7.03
C THR A 73 5.41 -15.04 -8.27
N GLU A 74 4.70 -16.13 -8.57
CA GLU A 74 3.84 -16.23 -9.74
C GLU A 74 2.37 -15.88 -9.44
N LEU A 75 2.02 -15.61 -8.18
CA LEU A 75 0.65 -15.27 -7.81
C LEU A 75 0.29 -13.87 -8.31
N LYS A 76 -0.94 -13.73 -8.79
CA LYS A 76 -1.53 -12.43 -9.13
C LYS A 76 -1.66 -11.54 -7.89
N THR A 77 -1.66 -10.23 -8.09
CA THR A 77 -1.76 -9.21 -7.04
C THR A 77 -2.94 -9.46 -6.09
N GLU A 78 -4.10 -9.79 -6.61
CA GLU A 78 -5.31 -10.08 -5.83
C GLU A 78 -5.14 -11.24 -4.84
N SER A 79 -4.31 -12.23 -5.20
CA SER A 79 -4.05 -13.44 -4.40
C SER A 79 -2.93 -13.26 -3.36
N ARG A 80 -2.16 -12.15 -3.42
CA ARG A 80 -1.09 -11.87 -2.47
C ARG A 80 -1.58 -11.19 -1.19
N ASN A 81 -2.82 -10.76 -1.17
CA ASN A 81 -3.44 -10.09 -0.03
C ASN A 81 -2.66 -8.86 0.50
N ILE A 82 -2.13 -8.05 -0.39
CA ILE A 82 -1.39 -6.82 -0.10
C ILE A 82 -2.34 -5.61 -0.20
N ALA A 83 -2.14 -4.62 0.67
CA ALA A 83 -2.63 -3.27 0.48
C ALA A 83 -1.48 -2.38 0.00
N GLN A 84 -1.65 -1.67 -1.12
CA GLN A 84 -0.63 -0.74 -1.64
C GLN A 84 -1.20 0.67 -1.73
N VAL A 85 -0.45 1.61 -1.16
CA VAL A 85 -0.69 3.06 -1.26
C VAL A 85 0.35 3.66 -2.17
N PHE A 86 -0.11 4.29 -3.25
CA PHE A 86 0.74 4.87 -4.27
C PHE A 86 1.08 6.33 -3.95
N GLN A 87 2.13 6.84 -4.57
CA GLN A 87 2.57 8.23 -4.45
C GLN A 87 1.48 9.23 -4.87
N PHE A 88 0.72 8.90 -5.92
CA PHE A 88 -0.45 9.68 -6.36
C PHE A 88 -1.75 9.02 -5.89
N PRO A 89 -2.80 9.81 -5.59
CA PRO A 89 -4.04 9.28 -5.07
C PRO A 89 -4.76 8.39 -6.09
N VAL A 90 -5.02 7.14 -5.71
CA VAL A 90 -5.83 6.19 -6.49
C VAL A 90 -7.20 6.09 -5.85
N ILE A 91 -8.18 6.79 -6.42
CA ILE A 91 -9.55 6.87 -5.93
C ILE A 91 -10.58 6.70 -7.04
N TYR A 92 -11.79 6.31 -6.68
CA TYR A 92 -12.95 6.35 -7.56
C TYR A 92 -13.64 7.71 -7.42
N SER A 93 -13.40 8.61 -8.37
CA SER A 93 -13.84 10.00 -8.31
C SER A 93 -15.37 10.19 -8.30
N THR A 94 -16.12 9.24 -8.85
CA THR A 94 -17.59 9.22 -8.90
C THR A 94 -18.23 8.72 -7.60
N MET A 95 -17.49 7.98 -6.79
CA MET A 95 -17.95 7.46 -5.50
C MET A 95 -17.83 8.52 -4.41
N THR A 96 -18.60 8.33 -3.33
CA THR A 96 -18.42 9.10 -2.09
C THR A 96 -17.10 8.74 -1.40
N VAL A 97 -16.67 9.53 -0.42
CA VAL A 97 -15.53 9.18 0.44
C VAL A 97 -15.80 7.86 1.16
N TYR A 98 -17.01 7.71 1.74
CA TYR A 98 -17.43 6.47 2.39
C TYR A 98 -17.31 5.27 1.44
N ASP A 99 -17.85 5.35 0.22
CA ASP A 99 -17.79 4.25 -0.73
C ASP A 99 -16.39 3.91 -1.18
N ASN A 100 -15.50 4.91 -1.32
CA ASN A 100 -14.10 4.68 -1.59
C ASN A 100 -13.42 3.88 -0.48
N LEU A 101 -13.67 4.24 0.80
CA LEU A 101 -13.12 3.53 1.95
C LEU A 101 -13.74 2.14 2.11
N ALA A 102 -15.04 1.99 1.87
CA ALA A 102 -15.77 0.73 1.99
C ALA A 102 -15.43 -0.28 0.89
N PHE A 103 -15.04 0.21 -0.30
CA PHE A 103 -14.85 -0.63 -1.49
C PHE A 103 -13.93 -1.84 -1.27
N PRO A 104 -12.73 -1.72 -0.66
CA PRO A 104 -11.84 -2.86 -0.45
C PRO A 104 -12.43 -3.95 0.45
N LEU A 105 -13.30 -3.59 1.39
CA LEU A 105 -13.99 -4.53 2.28
C LEU A 105 -15.17 -5.20 1.58
N ARG A 106 -15.98 -4.41 0.84
CA ARG A 106 -17.13 -4.94 0.08
C ARG A 106 -16.69 -5.97 -0.97
N CYS A 107 -15.54 -5.75 -1.64
CA CYS A 107 -14.98 -6.71 -2.60
C CYS A 107 -14.52 -8.03 -1.96
N ARG A 108 -14.58 -8.15 -0.63
CA ARG A 108 -14.24 -9.34 0.16
C ARG A 108 -15.41 -9.86 0.98
N ASP A 109 -16.60 -9.42 0.66
CA ASP A 109 -17.85 -9.86 1.26
C ASP A 109 -17.93 -9.67 2.79
N PHE A 110 -17.24 -8.65 3.33
CA PHE A 110 -17.39 -8.26 4.73
C PHE A 110 -18.83 -7.77 5.01
N SER A 111 -19.36 -8.10 6.19
CA SER A 111 -20.69 -7.65 6.58
C SER A 111 -20.78 -6.12 6.67
N LYS A 112 -21.98 -5.59 6.53
CA LYS A 112 -22.20 -4.14 6.56
C LYS A 112 -21.73 -3.52 7.88
N GLU A 113 -21.95 -4.20 8.99
CA GLU A 113 -21.58 -3.76 10.33
C GLU A 113 -20.04 -3.58 10.44
N ILE A 114 -19.28 -4.56 9.96
CA ILE A 114 -17.80 -4.50 9.93
C ILE A 114 -17.33 -3.39 8.99
N VAL A 115 -17.96 -3.24 7.83
CA VAL A 115 -17.63 -2.16 6.88
C VAL A 115 -17.86 -0.80 7.51
N ASP A 116 -19.03 -0.58 8.15
CA ASP A 116 -19.38 0.68 8.80
C ASP A 116 -18.40 1.00 9.96
N GLU A 117 -18.09 0.04 10.80
CA GLU A 117 -17.15 0.19 11.91
C GLU A 117 -15.76 0.61 11.41
N ARG A 118 -15.17 -0.16 10.49
CA ARG A 118 -13.81 0.10 9.97
C ARG A 118 -13.72 1.41 9.20
N VAL A 119 -14.71 1.70 8.35
CA VAL A 119 -14.75 2.97 7.60
C VAL A 119 -14.82 4.17 8.55
N ASN A 120 -15.66 4.12 9.59
CA ASN A 120 -15.75 5.20 10.56
C ASN A 120 -14.46 5.38 11.36
N SER A 121 -13.83 4.29 11.82
CA SER A 121 -12.55 4.32 12.53
C SER A 121 -11.45 4.97 11.70
N VAL A 122 -11.25 4.52 10.46
CA VAL A 122 -10.25 5.08 9.56
C VAL A 122 -10.57 6.53 9.19
N ALA A 123 -11.84 6.86 8.94
CA ALA A 123 -12.26 8.23 8.64
C ALA A 123 -12.02 9.20 9.80
N GLU A 124 -12.19 8.75 11.03
CA GLU A 124 -11.87 9.54 12.23
C GLU A 124 -10.37 9.80 12.32
N THR A 125 -9.55 8.77 12.21
CA THR A 125 -8.09 8.85 12.26
C THR A 125 -7.50 9.77 11.19
N LEU A 126 -8.08 9.74 9.99
CA LEU A 126 -7.63 10.55 8.85
C LEU A 126 -8.35 11.91 8.74
N ASN A 127 -9.19 12.29 9.72
CA ASN A 127 -10.01 13.51 9.71
C ASN A 127 -10.91 13.63 8.45
N LEU A 128 -11.44 12.52 7.97
CA LEU A 128 -12.34 12.45 6.80
C LEU A 128 -13.82 12.34 7.18
N LYS A 129 -14.15 12.26 8.46
CA LYS A 129 -15.51 11.98 8.96
C LYS A 129 -16.58 12.95 8.42
N SER A 130 -16.26 14.25 8.39
CA SER A 130 -17.16 15.29 7.86
C SER A 130 -17.36 15.24 6.34
N PHE A 131 -16.51 14.49 5.63
CA PHE A 131 -16.53 14.39 4.17
C PHE A 131 -17.13 13.09 3.67
N LEU A 132 -17.48 12.12 4.53
CA LEU A 132 -17.89 10.76 4.15
C LEU A 132 -18.97 10.72 3.06
N ASN A 133 -19.94 11.62 3.12
CA ASN A 133 -21.06 11.66 2.17
C ASN A 133 -20.77 12.49 0.90
N LEU A 134 -19.60 13.11 0.81
CA LEU A 134 -19.26 13.94 -0.35
C LEU A 134 -18.65 13.07 -1.46
N PRO A 135 -18.97 13.38 -2.74
CA PRO A 135 -18.29 12.77 -3.88
C PRO A 135 -16.77 13.09 -3.85
N ALA A 136 -15.92 12.08 -3.99
CA ALA A 136 -14.47 12.24 -3.88
C ALA A 136 -13.88 13.23 -4.90
N ARG A 137 -14.53 13.44 -6.05
CA ARG A 137 -14.14 14.46 -7.05
C ARG A 137 -14.13 15.89 -6.53
N LYS A 138 -14.95 16.21 -5.51
CA LYS A 138 -15.09 17.56 -4.93
C LYS A 138 -14.00 17.89 -3.91
N LEU A 139 -13.16 16.93 -3.55
CA LEU A 139 -12.16 17.10 -2.52
C LEU A 139 -10.84 17.65 -3.07
N THR A 140 -10.02 18.24 -2.18
CA THR A 140 -8.68 18.73 -2.52
C THR A 140 -7.72 17.56 -2.82
N ALA A 141 -6.56 17.85 -3.38
CA ALA A 141 -5.53 16.85 -3.67
C ALA A 141 -5.10 16.10 -2.39
N ASP A 142 -4.89 16.83 -1.29
CA ASP A 142 -4.51 16.29 0.01
C ASP A 142 -5.59 15.34 0.56
N GLN A 143 -6.86 15.77 0.50
CA GLN A 143 -7.98 14.94 0.95
C GLN A 143 -8.12 13.67 0.09
N LYS A 144 -7.88 13.75 -1.22
CA LYS A 144 -7.85 12.59 -2.11
C LYS A 144 -6.72 11.62 -1.75
N GLN A 145 -5.55 12.14 -1.37
CA GLN A 145 -4.45 11.30 -0.91
C GLN A 145 -4.80 10.61 0.42
N LEU A 146 -5.50 11.30 1.33
CA LEU A 146 -6.01 10.70 2.56
C LEU A 146 -7.00 9.57 2.29
N ILE A 147 -7.88 9.71 1.29
CA ILE A 147 -8.78 8.63 0.87
C ILE A 147 -7.97 7.44 0.36
N SER A 148 -6.97 7.67 -0.50
CA SER A 148 -6.10 6.62 -1.03
C SER A 148 -5.36 5.88 0.09
N LEU A 149 -4.86 6.60 1.08
CA LEU A 149 -4.25 6.04 2.29
C LEU A 149 -5.28 5.22 3.10
N GLY A 150 -6.46 5.78 3.34
CA GLY A 150 -7.54 5.12 4.07
C GLY A 150 -8.00 3.82 3.42
N ARG A 151 -8.04 3.74 2.10
CA ARG A 151 -8.34 2.49 1.36
C ARG A 151 -7.34 1.37 1.63
N GLY A 152 -6.07 1.72 1.89
CA GLY A 152 -5.06 0.76 2.32
C GLY A 152 -5.23 0.34 3.77
N LEU A 153 -5.53 1.31 4.65
CA LEU A 153 -5.59 1.11 6.10
C LEU A 153 -6.89 0.47 6.59
N VAL A 154 -7.99 0.56 5.83
CA VAL A 154 -9.28 -0.02 6.23
C VAL A 154 -9.25 -1.56 6.31
N ARG A 155 -8.22 -2.18 5.73
CA ARG A 155 -8.01 -3.63 5.71
C ARG A 155 -7.04 -4.04 6.80
N GLU A 156 -7.51 -4.84 7.75
CA GLU A 156 -6.71 -5.41 8.84
C GLU A 156 -6.18 -6.82 8.51
N ASP A 157 -6.79 -7.47 7.54
CA ASP A 157 -6.52 -8.86 7.11
C ASP A 157 -5.37 -8.99 6.10
N VAL A 158 -4.58 -7.93 5.88
CA VAL A 158 -3.53 -7.90 4.86
C VAL A 158 -2.23 -8.57 5.30
N ALA A 159 -1.53 -9.21 4.35
CA ALA A 159 -0.19 -9.73 4.55
C ALA A 159 0.81 -8.60 4.83
N ALA A 160 0.69 -7.48 4.13
CA ALA A 160 1.44 -6.25 4.39
C ALA A 160 0.73 -5.02 3.82
N VAL A 161 1.04 -3.84 4.39
CA VAL A 161 0.70 -2.54 3.81
C VAL A 161 1.97 -1.95 3.21
N LEU A 162 1.97 -1.76 1.90
CA LEU A 162 3.07 -1.15 1.16
C LEU A 162 2.75 0.32 0.89
N MET A 163 3.69 1.22 1.16
CA MET A 163 3.49 2.65 0.98
C MET A 163 4.63 3.24 0.15
N ASP A 164 4.31 3.76 -1.04
CA ASP A 164 5.26 4.44 -1.91
C ASP A 164 5.09 5.95 -1.77
N GLU A 165 5.94 6.56 -0.95
CA GLU A 165 5.95 8.02 -0.66
C GLU A 165 4.54 8.62 -0.40
N PRO A 166 3.71 8.04 0.48
CA PRO A 166 2.26 8.34 0.57
C PRO A 166 1.94 9.76 1.03
N LEU A 167 2.94 10.49 1.56
CA LEU A 167 2.76 11.82 2.09
C LEU A 167 3.40 12.92 1.24
N THR A 168 3.94 12.61 0.07
CA THR A 168 4.72 13.57 -0.73
C THR A 168 3.90 14.78 -1.18
N VAL A 169 2.65 14.56 -1.56
CA VAL A 169 1.72 15.60 -2.05
C VAL A 169 0.92 16.31 -0.95
N ILE A 170 1.12 15.95 0.32
CA ILE A 170 0.36 16.48 1.46
C ILE A 170 1.04 17.71 2.04
N ASP A 171 0.25 18.69 2.47
CA ASP A 171 0.69 19.89 3.16
C ASP A 171 1.60 19.57 4.38
N PRO A 172 2.68 20.34 4.62
CA PRO A 172 3.63 20.06 5.70
C PRO A 172 3.01 19.96 7.11
N ASP A 173 2.04 20.81 7.45
CA ASP A 173 1.40 20.80 8.77
C ASP A 173 0.53 19.55 8.95
N LEU A 174 -0.19 19.17 7.90
CA LEU A 174 -0.98 17.94 7.88
C LEU A 174 -0.08 16.71 7.88
N LYS A 175 1.06 16.76 7.21
CA LYS A 175 2.08 15.71 7.19
C LYS A 175 2.56 15.31 8.59
N PHE A 176 2.82 16.30 9.44
CA PHE A 176 3.27 16.06 10.81
C PHE A 176 2.19 15.33 11.63
N LYS A 177 0.94 15.78 11.55
CA LYS A 177 -0.21 15.13 12.21
C LYS A 177 -0.42 13.69 11.72
N LEU A 178 -0.36 13.48 10.41
CA LEU A 178 -0.54 12.17 9.82
C LEU A 178 0.57 11.17 10.20
N ARG A 179 1.82 11.60 10.28
CA ARG A 179 2.90 10.73 10.76
C ARG A 179 2.65 10.23 12.18
N ARG A 180 2.11 11.08 13.04
CA ARG A 180 1.73 10.70 14.40
C ARG A 180 0.57 9.71 14.39
N ASN A 181 -0.50 10.00 13.65
CA ASN A 181 -1.66 9.13 13.54
C ASN A 181 -1.30 7.76 12.92
N LEU A 182 -0.46 7.73 11.87
CA LEU A 182 0.04 6.48 11.29
C LEU A 182 0.87 5.65 12.28
N LYS A 183 1.58 6.30 13.21
CA LYS A 183 2.28 5.60 14.27
C LYS A 183 1.29 4.96 15.25
N GLU A 184 0.25 5.67 15.65
CA GLU A 184 -0.80 5.20 16.56
C GLU A 184 -1.61 4.05 15.92
N ILE A 185 -2.04 4.19 14.66
CA ILE A 185 -2.69 3.11 13.89
C ILE A 185 -1.83 1.86 13.92
N ASN A 186 -0.57 1.99 13.61
CA ASN A 186 0.35 0.86 13.50
C ASN A 186 0.61 0.16 14.86
N GLU A 187 0.36 0.83 15.98
CA GLU A 187 0.39 0.22 17.32
C GLU A 187 -0.87 -0.60 17.62
N GLN A 188 -1.98 -0.30 16.95
CA GLN A 188 -3.24 -1.06 17.04
C GLN A 188 -3.22 -2.33 16.17
N TYR A 189 -2.36 -2.39 15.14
CA TYR A 189 -2.21 -3.58 14.27
C TYR A 189 -1.17 -4.60 14.78
N LYS A 190 -0.78 -4.52 16.05
CA LYS A 190 0.02 -5.53 16.74
C LYS A 190 -0.90 -6.56 17.40
#